data_ed31bd05d05d269da1ac8d851ad39cbb
#
_entry.id   ed31bd05d05d269da1ac8d851ad39cbb
#
_cell.length_a   1.000
_cell.length_b   1.000
_cell.length_c   1.000
_cell.angle_alpha   90.00
_cell.angle_beta   90.00
_cell.angle_gamma   90.00
#
_symmetry.space_group_name_H-M   'P 1'
#
loop_
_entity.id
_entity.type
_entity.pdbx_description
1 polymer ?
#
loop_
_entity_poly.entity_id
_entity_poly.type
_entity_poly.pdbx_seq_one_letter_code
_entity_poly.pdbx_strand_id
1 'polypeptide(L)'
;MVVWGLGLGLSLLVMKIGFCIPNHFFGVAITLMICAGASEMSMAQWASAFAESALGLTKSVGDLAGPCLFAITMGIARVLYGKFGDKIDLTKFMQVSGVLCVLSYLFVGLSAMPILGLIGCIICGFSVGIMWPGSISITVPRIPKGGTALFALLAVAGDTGGALGPSMVGYFSQQAGDNLQTGLLMGCIFPLIMLAALIAMRKMARKDKYCGCANAISPQVSYTKQSL
;
A
#
# COMPACT_ATOMS: atom_id res chain seq x y z
N MET A 1 -9.05 6.22 -23.84
CA MET A 1 -10.40 5.76 -23.40
C MET A 1 -10.53 4.24 -23.34
N VAL A 2 -10.08 3.45 -24.34
CA VAL A 2 -10.24 1.98 -24.36
C VAL A 2 -9.46 1.29 -23.22
N VAL A 3 -8.25 1.74 -22.90
CA VAL A 3 -7.41 1.17 -21.84
C VAL A 3 -8.03 1.35 -20.44
N TRP A 4 -8.71 2.48 -20.21
CA TRP A 4 -9.43 2.75 -18.96
C TRP A 4 -10.67 1.87 -18.79
N GLY A 5 -11.38 1.57 -19.88
CA GLY A 5 -12.55 0.69 -19.85
C GLY A 5 -12.18 -0.77 -19.57
N LEU A 6 -11.04 -1.24 -20.11
CA LEU A 6 -10.54 -2.59 -19.86
C LEU A 6 -10.05 -2.77 -18.41
N GLY A 7 -9.36 -1.76 -17.85
CA GLY A 7 -8.91 -1.79 -16.46
C GLY A 7 -10.08 -1.80 -15.47
N LEU A 8 -11.11 -0.97 -15.69
CA LEU A 8 -12.33 -0.94 -14.87
C LEU A 8 -13.14 -2.23 -15.01
N GLY A 9 -13.29 -2.77 -16.22
CA GLY A 9 -13.99 -4.02 -16.45
C GLY A 9 -13.30 -5.21 -15.79
N LEU A 10 -11.97 -5.27 -15.87
CA LEU A 10 -11.17 -6.31 -15.24
C LEU A 10 -11.21 -6.19 -13.70
N SER A 11 -11.14 -4.99 -13.14
CA SER A 11 -11.23 -4.78 -11.69
C SER A 11 -12.62 -5.12 -11.14
N LEU A 12 -13.71 -4.85 -11.87
CA LEU A 12 -15.05 -5.25 -11.48
C LEU A 12 -15.26 -6.77 -11.57
N LEU A 13 -14.65 -7.43 -12.56
CA LEU A 13 -14.65 -8.89 -12.67
C LEU A 13 -13.87 -9.53 -11.52
N VAL A 14 -12.72 -8.96 -11.18
CA VAL A 14 -11.87 -9.38 -10.07
C VAL A 14 -12.56 -9.16 -8.72
N MET A 15 -13.26 -8.05 -8.54
CA MET A 15 -14.09 -7.83 -7.34
C MET A 15 -15.23 -8.86 -7.24
N LYS A 16 -15.90 -9.23 -8.35
CA LYS A 16 -16.91 -10.30 -8.35
C LYS A 16 -16.34 -11.67 -7.99
N ILE A 17 -15.17 -12.01 -8.50
CA ILE A 17 -14.49 -13.30 -8.18
C ILE A 17 -13.99 -13.29 -6.73
N GLY A 18 -13.47 -12.15 -6.24
CA GLY A 18 -13.05 -11.97 -4.84
C GLY A 18 -14.20 -12.05 -3.84
N PHE A 19 -15.42 -11.69 -4.25
CA PHE A 19 -16.62 -11.79 -3.40
C PHE A 19 -17.03 -13.26 -3.11
N CYS A 20 -16.53 -14.21 -3.90
CA CYS A 20 -16.71 -15.66 -3.64
C CYS A 20 -15.74 -16.22 -2.58
N ILE A 21 -14.76 -15.43 -2.10
CA ILE A 21 -13.87 -15.84 -1.02
C ILE A 21 -14.38 -15.17 0.27
N PRO A 22 -15.17 -15.87 1.12
CA PRO A 22 -15.74 -15.27 2.33
C PRO A 22 -14.68 -15.17 3.43
N ASN A 23 -13.68 -14.32 3.22
CA ASN A 23 -12.66 -14.09 4.20
C ASN A 23 -12.47 -12.57 4.37
N HIS A 24 -12.92 -12.05 5.52
CA HIS A 24 -12.73 -10.64 5.87
C HIS A 24 -11.28 -10.18 5.72
N PHE A 25 -10.34 -11.11 5.90
CA PHE A 25 -8.91 -10.87 5.72
C PHE A 25 -8.56 -10.53 4.26
N PHE A 26 -9.20 -11.20 3.29
CA PHE A 26 -9.00 -10.92 1.87
C PHE A 26 -9.46 -9.50 1.49
N GLY A 27 -10.63 -9.07 1.99
CA GLY A 27 -11.12 -7.70 1.76
C GLY A 27 -10.15 -6.64 2.27
N VAL A 28 -9.61 -6.84 3.47
CA VAL A 28 -8.60 -5.92 4.03
C VAL A 28 -7.31 -5.94 3.21
N ALA A 29 -6.88 -7.10 2.70
CA ALA A 29 -5.70 -7.22 1.85
C ALA A 29 -5.86 -6.49 0.51
N ILE A 30 -7.01 -6.60 -0.14
CA ILE A 30 -7.35 -5.85 -1.36
C ILE A 30 -7.32 -4.34 -1.10
N THR A 31 -7.97 -3.88 -0.03
CA THR A 31 -7.97 -2.45 0.36
C THR A 31 -6.53 -1.96 0.59
N LEU A 32 -5.72 -2.75 1.29
CA LEU A 32 -4.31 -2.44 1.54
C LEU A 32 -3.53 -2.28 0.23
N MET A 33 -3.72 -3.20 -0.73
CA MET A 33 -3.04 -3.13 -2.02
C MET A 33 -3.48 -1.93 -2.87
N ILE A 34 -4.79 -1.64 -2.93
CA ILE A 34 -5.31 -0.45 -3.63
C ILE A 34 -4.68 0.81 -3.04
N CYS A 35 -4.69 0.97 -1.72
CA CYS A 35 -4.16 2.15 -1.06
C CYS A 35 -2.62 2.25 -1.18
N ALA A 36 -1.92 1.12 -1.18
CA ALA A 36 -0.48 1.09 -1.40
C ALA A 36 -0.12 1.56 -2.82
N GLY A 37 -0.79 1.04 -3.84
CA GLY A 37 -0.60 1.45 -5.24
C GLY A 37 -0.97 2.93 -5.45
N ALA A 38 -2.09 3.38 -4.89
CA ALA A 38 -2.51 4.77 -4.97
C ALA A 38 -1.49 5.72 -4.33
N SER A 39 -0.98 5.39 -3.14
CA SER A 39 0.01 6.20 -2.43
C SER A 39 1.35 6.24 -3.16
N GLU A 40 1.81 5.11 -3.70
CA GLU A 40 3.07 5.02 -4.44
C GLU A 40 3.02 5.85 -5.72
N MET A 41 2.02 5.59 -6.58
CA MET A 41 1.96 6.21 -7.90
C MET A 41 1.57 7.68 -7.87
N SER A 42 0.74 8.11 -6.91
CA SER A 42 0.44 9.53 -6.76
C SER A 42 1.68 10.36 -6.45
N MET A 43 2.55 9.89 -5.56
CA MET A 43 3.75 10.63 -5.20
C MET A 43 4.82 10.53 -6.30
N ALA A 44 4.99 9.33 -6.90
CA ALA A 44 5.99 9.09 -7.94
C ALA A 44 5.75 9.96 -9.19
N GLN A 45 4.50 10.11 -9.64
CA GLN A 45 4.16 10.93 -10.80
C GLN A 45 4.41 12.43 -10.58
N TRP A 46 4.25 12.91 -9.36
CA TRP A 46 4.42 14.33 -9.06
C TRP A 46 5.83 14.69 -8.59
N ALA A 47 6.70 13.69 -8.34
CA ALA A 47 8.09 13.90 -7.96
C ALA A 47 8.89 14.72 -9.00
N SER A 48 8.58 14.55 -10.28
CA SER A 48 9.16 15.32 -11.39
C SER A 48 8.88 16.80 -11.25
N ALA A 49 7.61 17.20 -11.03
CA ALA A 49 7.23 18.60 -10.86
C ALA A 49 7.95 19.27 -9.67
N PHE A 50 8.13 18.53 -8.58
CA PHE A 50 8.90 19.04 -7.43
C PHE A 50 10.39 19.15 -7.75
N ALA A 51 10.97 18.21 -8.50
CA ALA A 51 12.38 18.30 -8.90
C ALA A 51 12.65 19.49 -9.82
N GLU A 52 11.77 19.75 -10.79
CA GLU A 52 11.85 20.94 -11.64
C GLU A 52 11.80 22.23 -10.82
N SER A 53 10.81 22.34 -9.96
CA SER A 53 10.58 23.55 -9.16
C SER A 53 11.63 23.77 -8.08
N ALA A 54 12.16 22.69 -7.48
CA ALA A 54 13.12 22.76 -6.38
C ALA A 54 14.54 23.04 -6.84
N LEU A 55 14.93 22.49 -7.99
CA LEU A 55 16.31 22.51 -8.46
C LEU A 55 16.50 23.45 -9.67
N GLY A 56 15.43 24.07 -10.15
CA GLY A 56 15.48 24.93 -11.36
C GLY A 56 15.89 24.15 -12.62
N LEU A 57 15.61 22.84 -12.66
CA LEU A 57 15.98 21.97 -13.76
C LEU A 57 15.08 22.17 -14.97
N THR A 58 15.59 21.84 -16.14
CA THR A 58 14.73 21.73 -17.33
C THR A 58 13.77 20.55 -17.14
N LYS A 59 12.60 20.61 -17.76
CA LYS A 59 11.57 19.59 -17.66
C LYS A 59 12.11 18.18 -17.87
N SER A 60 12.93 17.99 -18.93
CA SER A 60 13.51 16.67 -19.24
C SER A 60 14.41 16.12 -18.14
N VAL A 61 15.14 16.98 -17.43
CA VAL A 61 16.01 16.56 -16.33
C VAL A 61 15.19 16.35 -15.05
N GLY A 62 14.18 17.17 -14.80
CA GLY A 62 13.24 17.00 -13.68
C GLY A 62 12.45 15.71 -13.77
N ASP A 63 11.96 15.36 -14.96
CA ASP A 63 11.25 14.10 -15.24
C ASP A 63 12.11 12.86 -14.96
N LEU A 64 13.42 12.99 -15.11
CA LEU A 64 14.35 11.90 -14.78
C LEU A 64 14.74 11.94 -13.29
N ALA A 65 15.14 13.08 -12.77
CA ALA A 65 15.72 13.21 -11.42
C ALA A 65 14.71 12.92 -10.31
N GLY A 66 13.50 13.44 -10.38
CA GLY A 66 12.47 13.25 -9.35
C GLY A 66 12.07 11.79 -9.17
N PRO A 67 11.55 11.12 -10.21
CA PRO A 67 11.21 9.70 -10.16
C PRO A 67 12.41 8.79 -9.88
N CYS A 68 13.62 9.14 -10.34
CA CYS A 68 14.83 8.38 -10.05
C CYS A 68 15.17 8.40 -8.56
N LEU A 69 15.16 9.56 -7.91
CA LEU A 69 15.40 9.69 -6.48
C LEU A 69 14.34 8.92 -5.67
N PHE A 70 13.08 9.00 -6.05
CA PHE A 70 12.00 8.22 -5.46
C PHE A 70 12.26 6.71 -5.59
N ALA A 71 12.61 6.24 -6.79
CA ALA A 71 12.87 4.83 -7.06
C ALA A 71 14.10 4.30 -6.33
N ILE A 72 15.18 5.09 -6.22
CA ILE A 72 16.38 4.72 -5.47
C ILE A 72 16.04 4.48 -4.00
N THR A 73 15.32 5.39 -3.36
CA THR A 73 14.96 5.25 -1.94
C THR A 73 14.00 4.10 -1.71
N MET A 74 13.08 3.85 -2.64
CA MET A 74 12.21 2.68 -2.65
C MET A 74 13.03 1.38 -2.76
N GLY A 75 14.03 1.35 -3.64
CA GLY A 75 14.96 0.23 -3.80
C GLY A 75 15.77 -0.03 -2.52
N ILE A 76 16.28 1.02 -1.89
CA ILE A 76 17.00 0.92 -0.61
C ILE A 76 16.11 0.29 0.47
N ALA A 77 14.84 0.71 0.59
CA ALA A 77 13.91 0.12 1.55
C ALA A 77 13.71 -1.38 1.32
N ARG A 78 13.59 -1.81 0.06
CA ARG A 78 13.45 -3.23 -0.32
C ARG A 78 14.70 -4.04 0.02
N VAL A 79 15.89 -3.51 -0.27
CA VAL A 79 17.18 -4.16 0.06
C VAL A 79 17.35 -4.28 1.58
N LEU A 80 17.07 -3.22 2.33
CA LEU A 80 17.14 -3.24 3.79
C LEU A 80 16.19 -4.29 4.38
N TYR A 81 14.95 -4.35 3.86
CA TYR A 81 14.02 -5.38 4.29
C TYR A 81 14.50 -6.78 3.90
N GLY A 82 15.01 -6.98 2.69
CA GLY A 82 15.57 -8.28 2.28
C GLY A 82 16.71 -8.76 3.17
N LYS A 83 17.55 -7.83 3.68
CA LYS A 83 18.68 -8.15 4.54
C LYS A 83 18.29 -8.38 6.01
N PHE A 84 17.33 -7.63 6.52
CA PHE A 84 17.00 -7.62 7.95
C PHE A 84 15.59 -8.18 8.24
N GLY A 85 14.84 -8.57 7.21
CA GLY A 85 13.43 -8.97 7.32
C GLY A 85 13.18 -10.15 8.26
N ASP A 86 14.12 -11.10 8.34
CA ASP A 86 14.03 -12.26 9.24
C ASP A 86 14.07 -11.88 10.73
N LYS A 87 14.65 -10.71 11.04
CA LYS A 87 14.79 -10.19 12.41
C LYS A 87 13.70 -9.21 12.80
N ILE A 88 12.90 -8.74 11.86
CA ILE A 88 11.93 -7.66 12.04
C ILE A 88 10.51 -8.20 11.89
N ASP A 89 9.63 -7.85 12.83
CA ASP A 89 8.19 -8.09 12.68
C ASP A 89 7.67 -7.28 11.48
N LEU A 90 7.43 -7.96 10.36
CA LEU A 90 6.99 -7.35 9.09
C LEU A 90 5.77 -6.44 9.29
N THR A 91 4.81 -6.86 10.11
CA THR A 91 3.60 -6.07 10.34
C THR A 91 3.90 -4.76 11.07
N LYS A 92 4.83 -4.78 12.03
CA LYS A 92 5.26 -3.56 12.72
C LYS A 92 6.04 -2.64 11.78
N PHE A 93 6.93 -3.22 10.97
CA PHE A 93 7.71 -2.46 10.00
C PHE A 93 6.80 -1.76 8.99
N MET A 94 5.81 -2.45 8.44
CA MET A 94 4.83 -1.86 7.54
C MET A 94 3.99 -0.76 8.22
N GLN A 95 3.64 -0.93 9.50
CA GLN A 95 2.92 0.13 10.24
C GLN A 95 3.76 1.39 10.42
N VAL A 96 5.04 1.25 10.76
CA VAL A 96 5.97 2.39 10.85
C VAL A 96 6.13 3.06 9.49
N SER A 97 6.32 2.28 8.42
CA SER A 97 6.37 2.79 7.06
C SER A 97 5.06 3.48 6.64
N GLY A 98 3.90 2.95 7.06
CA GLY A 98 2.60 3.59 6.82
C GLY A 98 2.48 4.96 7.50
N VAL A 99 2.93 5.07 8.75
CA VAL A 99 2.99 6.36 9.46
C VAL A 99 3.94 7.33 8.74
N LEU A 100 5.11 6.86 8.33
CA LEU A 100 6.08 7.66 7.59
C LEU A 100 5.50 8.14 6.25
N CYS A 101 4.71 7.31 5.56
CA CYS A 101 4.02 7.69 4.34
C CYS A 101 3.00 8.81 4.58
N VAL A 102 2.17 8.71 5.62
CA VAL A 102 1.23 9.77 6.02
C VAL A 102 1.98 11.08 6.29
N LEU A 103 3.04 11.02 7.09
CA LEU A 103 3.85 12.20 7.40
C LEU A 103 4.49 12.81 6.15
N SER A 104 4.96 11.99 5.20
CA SER A 104 5.50 12.47 3.92
C SER A 104 4.46 13.22 3.10
N TYR A 105 3.23 12.71 3.01
CA TYR A 105 2.13 13.38 2.32
C TYR A 105 1.75 14.71 2.97
N LEU A 106 1.65 14.75 4.28
CA LEU A 106 1.39 15.98 5.03
C LEU A 106 2.53 16.99 4.84
N PHE A 107 3.77 16.51 4.88
CA PHE A 107 4.93 17.35 4.70
C PHE A 107 4.98 17.99 3.31
N VAL A 108 4.74 17.20 2.26
CA VAL A 108 4.68 17.69 0.88
C VAL A 108 3.52 18.67 0.68
N GLY A 109 2.34 18.32 1.16
CA GLY A 109 1.13 19.11 0.97
C GLY A 109 1.11 20.44 1.76
N LEU A 110 1.82 20.52 2.89
CA LEU A 110 1.88 21.71 3.72
C LEU A 110 3.11 22.58 3.46
N SER A 111 4.11 22.08 2.74
CA SER A 111 5.37 22.80 2.50
C SER A 111 5.22 23.81 1.39
N ALA A 112 5.48 25.08 1.69
CA ALA A 112 5.51 26.15 0.69
C ALA A 112 6.76 26.12 -0.20
N MET A 113 7.82 25.41 0.19
CA MET A 113 9.11 25.38 -0.51
C MET A 113 9.23 24.12 -1.37
N PRO A 114 9.50 24.24 -2.69
CA PRO A 114 9.60 23.08 -3.59
C PRO A 114 10.64 22.03 -3.16
N ILE A 115 11.77 22.48 -2.58
CA ILE A 115 12.82 21.57 -2.11
C ILE A 115 12.35 20.66 -0.96
N LEU A 116 11.48 21.18 -0.08
CA LEU A 116 10.88 20.37 0.98
C LEU A 116 9.88 19.36 0.39
N GLY A 117 9.16 19.73 -0.68
CA GLY A 117 8.32 18.84 -1.44
C GLY A 117 9.10 17.67 -2.04
N LEU A 118 10.26 17.94 -2.65
CA LEU A 118 11.14 16.90 -3.19
C LEU A 118 11.67 15.97 -2.09
N ILE A 119 12.08 16.50 -0.95
CA ILE A 119 12.51 15.69 0.21
C ILE A 119 11.36 14.80 0.69
N GLY A 120 10.15 15.33 0.77
CA GLY A 120 8.97 14.56 1.11
C GLY A 120 8.70 13.41 0.13
N CYS A 121 8.87 13.64 -1.19
CA CYS A 121 8.78 12.59 -2.20
C CYS A 121 9.83 11.48 -1.98
N ILE A 122 11.07 11.84 -1.66
CA ILE A 122 12.17 10.91 -1.39
C ILE A 122 11.84 10.04 -0.17
N ILE A 123 11.37 10.65 0.92
CA ILE A 123 10.95 9.93 2.15
C ILE A 123 9.75 9.04 1.86
N CYS A 124 8.80 9.49 1.05
CA CYS A 124 7.66 8.69 0.64
C CYS A 124 8.10 7.45 -0.14
N GLY A 125 9.05 7.59 -1.09
CA GLY A 125 9.61 6.47 -1.84
C GLY A 125 10.16 5.38 -0.91
N PHE A 126 10.92 5.77 0.11
CA PHE A 126 11.40 4.83 1.12
C PHE A 126 10.25 4.15 1.88
N SER A 127 9.22 4.90 2.25
CA SER A 127 8.10 4.39 3.05
C SER A 127 7.22 3.40 2.29
N VAL A 128 6.96 3.63 0.99
CA VAL A 128 6.11 2.75 0.18
C VAL A 128 6.83 1.50 -0.33
N GLY A 129 8.17 1.48 -0.31
CA GLY A 129 8.99 0.41 -0.87
C GLY A 129 8.66 -0.98 -0.37
N ILE A 130 8.23 -1.13 0.89
CA ILE A 130 7.85 -2.41 1.48
C ILE A 130 6.34 -2.73 1.35
N MET A 131 5.50 -1.77 0.97
CA MET A 131 4.05 -1.95 1.03
C MET A 131 3.55 -3.06 0.10
N TRP A 132 4.04 -3.11 -1.13
CA TRP A 132 3.68 -4.16 -2.09
C TRP A 132 4.16 -5.55 -1.65
N PRO A 133 5.48 -5.79 -1.52
CA PRO A 133 5.97 -7.11 -1.14
C PRO A 133 5.51 -7.53 0.25
N GLY A 134 5.42 -6.59 1.20
CA GLY A 134 4.95 -6.84 2.54
C GLY A 134 3.48 -7.25 2.58
N SER A 135 2.61 -6.59 1.81
CA SER A 135 1.18 -6.94 1.74
C SER A 135 0.96 -8.36 1.22
N ILE A 136 1.70 -8.75 0.19
CA ILE A 136 1.68 -10.11 -0.35
C ILE A 136 2.20 -11.10 0.71
N SER A 137 3.35 -10.81 1.32
CA SER A 137 3.98 -11.69 2.32
C SER A 137 3.12 -11.91 3.56
N ILE A 138 2.30 -10.94 3.96
CA ILE A 138 1.35 -11.09 5.08
C ILE A 138 0.11 -11.88 4.65
N THR A 139 -0.35 -11.71 3.41
CA THR A 139 -1.64 -12.25 2.94
C THR A 139 -1.55 -13.71 2.53
N VAL A 140 -0.53 -14.07 1.77
CA VAL A 140 -0.37 -15.42 1.17
C VAL A 140 -0.42 -16.54 2.22
N PRO A 141 0.29 -16.50 3.35
CA PRO A 141 0.25 -17.57 4.34
C PRO A 141 -1.13 -17.76 5.00
N ARG A 142 -1.99 -16.75 4.94
CA ARG A 142 -3.33 -16.77 5.57
C ARG A 142 -4.42 -17.24 4.64
N ILE A 143 -4.12 -17.33 3.34
CA ILE A 143 -5.04 -17.83 2.30
C ILE A 143 -4.34 -18.92 1.48
N PRO A 144 -4.01 -20.07 2.08
CA PRO A 144 -3.18 -21.09 1.43
C PRO A 144 -3.82 -21.72 0.19
N LYS A 145 -5.14 -21.60 0.02
CA LYS A 145 -5.86 -22.08 -1.18
C LYS A 145 -5.88 -21.04 -2.32
N GLY A 146 -5.35 -19.84 -2.10
CA GLY A 146 -5.40 -18.73 -3.07
C GLY A 146 -4.47 -18.92 -4.27
N GLY A 147 -3.34 -19.59 -4.09
CA GLY A 147 -2.37 -19.87 -5.15
C GLY A 147 -2.03 -18.65 -6.01
N THR A 148 -1.75 -18.90 -7.28
CA THR A 148 -1.42 -17.84 -8.28
C THR A 148 -2.55 -16.83 -8.47
N ALA A 149 -3.83 -17.26 -8.33
CA ALA A 149 -4.98 -16.38 -8.48
C ALA A 149 -4.98 -15.27 -7.41
N LEU A 150 -4.58 -15.56 -6.17
CA LEU A 150 -4.47 -14.58 -5.11
C LEU A 150 -3.45 -13.49 -5.46
N PHE A 151 -2.28 -13.88 -5.98
CA PHE A 151 -1.25 -12.93 -6.43
C PHE A 151 -1.77 -12.03 -7.54
N ALA A 152 -2.44 -12.60 -8.54
CA ALA A 152 -3.01 -11.84 -9.65
C ALA A 152 -4.06 -10.85 -9.16
N LEU A 153 -4.95 -11.25 -8.25
CA LEU A 153 -5.98 -10.40 -7.66
C LEU A 153 -5.38 -9.23 -6.86
N LEU A 154 -4.36 -9.50 -6.05
CA LEU A 154 -3.66 -8.48 -5.30
C LEU A 154 -2.92 -7.50 -6.22
N ALA A 155 -2.26 -8.00 -7.28
CA ALA A 155 -1.58 -7.16 -8.25
C ALA A 155 -2.56 -6.22 -8.97
N VAL A 156 -3.67 -6.76 -9.51
CA VAL A 156 -4.72 -5.94 -10.16
C VAL A 156 -5.31 -4.91 -9.20
N ALA A 157 -5.49 -5.25 -7.92
CA ALA A 157 -5.93 -4.29 -6.91
C ALA A 157 -4.93 -3.15 -6.73
N GLY A 158 -3.63 -3.46 -6.66
CA GLY A 158 -2.57 -2.46 -6.58
C GLY A 158 -2.49 -1.56 -7.81
N ASP A 159 -2.57 -2.15 -9.02
CA ASP A 159 -2.58 -1.40 -10.29
C ASP A 159 -3.81 -0.50 -10.41
N THR A 160 -4.98 -0.98 -9.94
CA THR A 160 -6.20 -0.15 -9.85
C THR A 160 -5.98 1.06 -8.94
N GLY A 161 -5.36 0.86 -7.79
CA GLY A 161 -4.95 1.95 -6.90
C GLY A 161 -3.99 2.92 -7.57
N GLY A 162 -2.97 2.38 -8.26
CA GLY A 162 -1.99 3.16 -9.02
C GLY A 162 -2.59 4.03 -10.13
N ALA A 163 -3.73 3.62 -10.69
CA ALA A 163 -4.48 4.42 -11.66
C ALA A 163 -5.38 5.46 -10.96
N LEU A 164 -6.07 5.08 -9.89
CA LEU A 164 -7.02 5.95 -9.19
C LEU A 164 -6.33 7.06 -8.39
N GLY A 165 -5.21 6.76 -7.74
CA GLY A 165 -4.51 7.70 -6.88
C GLY A 165 -4.10 8.98 -7.59
N PRO A 166 -3.25 8.92 -8.64
CA PRO A 166 -2.84 10.11 -9.39
C PRO A 166 -4.02 10.85 -10.04
N SER A 167 -5.04 10.10 -10.49
CA SER A 167 -6.25 10.69 -11.09
C SER A 167 -7.01 11.54 -10.08
N MET A 168 -7.16 11.07 -8.83
CA MET A 168 -7.76 11.85 -7.76
C MET A 168 -6.94 13.08 -7.41
N VAL A 169 -5.62 12.92 -7.24
CA VAL A 169 -4.72 14.04 -6.95
C VAL A 169 -4.81 15.09 -8.05
N GLY A 170 -4.76 14.69 -9.32
CA GLY A 170 -4.89 15.61 -10.47
C GLY A 170 -6.23 16.32 -10.49
N TYR A 171 -7.34 15.62 -10.26
CA TYR A 171 -8.67 16.20 -10.22
C TYR A 171 -8.80 17.28 -9.14
N PHE A 172 -8.39 16.98 -7.90
CA PHE A 172 -8.44 17.96 -6.81
C PHE A 172 -7.45 19.11 -6.98
N SER A 173 -6.29 18.87 -7.60
CA SER A 173 -5.34 19.90 -7.94
C SER A 173 -5.96 20.93 -8.91
N GLN A 174 -6.62 20.47 -9.96
CA GLN A 174 -7.32 21.32 -10.94
C GLN A 174 -8.45 22.13 -10.30
N GLN A 175 -9.26 21.50 -9.45
CA GLN A 175 -10.34 22.20 -8.73
C GLN A 175 -9.81 23.29 -7.78
N ALA A 176 -8.58 23.13 -7.29
CA ALA A 176 -7.92 24.11 -6.41
C ALA A 176 -7.10 25.16 -7.19
N GLY A 177 -7.36 25.35 -8.48
CA GLY A 177 -6.64 26.33 -9.31
C GLY A 177 -5.23 25.87 -9.68
N ASP A 178 -5.08 24.61 -10.06
CA ASP A 178 -3.82 23.95 -10.40
C ASP A 178 -2.81 23.87 -9.25
N ASN A 179 -3.33 23.88 -8.02
CA ASN A 179 -2.50 23.74 -6.82
C ASN A 179 -2.24 22.26 -6.50
N LEU A 180 -1.04 21.81 -6.87
CA LEU A 180 -0.60 20.43 -6.65
C LEU A 180 -0.58 20.03 -5.18
N GLN A 181 -0.20 20.93 -4.29
CA GLN A 181 -0.13 20.67 -2.85
C GLN A 181 -1.50 20.31 -2.29
N THR A 182 -2.55 21.01 -2.71
CA THR A 182 -3.93 20.70 -2.33
C THR A 182 -4.35 19.31 -2.82
N GLY A 183 -4.01 18.97 -4.06
CA GLY A 183 -4.25 17.63 -4.61
C GLY A 183 -3.58 16.53 -3.80
N LEU A 184 -2.33 16.71 -3.41
CA LEU A 184 -1.59 15.75 -2.59
C LEU A 184 -2.11 15.67 -1.15
N LEU A 185 -2.56 16.77 -0.55
CA LEU A 185 -3.24 16.75 0.74
C LEU A 185 -4.51 15.89 0.70
N MET A 186 -5.31 16.02 -0.37
CA MET A 186 -6.47 15.14 -0.56
C MET A 186 -6.03 13.68 -0.79
N GLY A 187 -4.92 13.45 -1.48
CA GLY A 187 -4.31 12.14 -1.66
C GLY A 187 -3.85 11.46 -0.36
N CYS A 188 -3.67 12.22 0.73
CA CYS A 188 -3.31 11.68 2.05
C CYS A 188 -4.35 10.68 2.61
N ILE A 189 -5.56 10.67 2.05
CA ILE A 189 -6.59 9.68 2.41
C ILE A 189 -6.13 8.24 2.14
N PHE A 190 -5.35 7.99 1.09
CA PHE A 190 -4.87 6.64 0.76
C PHE A 190 -3.91 6.07 1.80
N PRO A 191 -2.81 6.75 2.19
CA PRO A 191 -1.96 6.24 3.26
C PRO A 191 -2.66 6.15 4.62
N LEU A 192 -3.67 6.99 4.90
CA LEU A 192 -4.48 6.88 6.12
C LEU A 192 -5.33 5.61 6.12
N ILE A 193 -6.04 5.30 5.01
CA ILE A 193 -6.81 4.05 4.88
C ILE A 193 -5.86 2.85 4.91
N MET A 194 -4.70 2.94 4.26
CA MET A 194 -3.67 1.90 4.29
C MET A 194 -3.22 1.60 5.72
N LEU A 195 -2.94 2.63 6.51
CA LEU A 195 -2.56 2.48 7.92
C LEU A 195 -3.67 1.84 8.75
N ALA A 196 -4.93 2.25 8.53
CA ALA A 196 -6.09 1.64 9.18
C ALA A 196 -6.23 0.15 8.81
N ALA A 197 -6.04 -0.19 7.53
CA ALA A 197 -6.05 -1.57 7.05
C ALA A 197 -4.93 -2.42 7.69
N LEU A 198 -3.71 -1.89 7.82
CA LEU A 198 -2.60 -2.55 8.52
C LEU A 198 -2.90 -2.81 9.99
N ILE A 199 -3.53 -1.85 10.68
CA ILE A 199 -3.96 -2.01 12.07
C ILE A 199 -5.04 -3.09 12.17
N ALA A 200 -6.02 -3.10 11.26
CA ALA A 200 -7.06 -4.12 11.20
C ALA A 200 -6.47 -5.51 10.96
N MET A 201 -5.57 -5.68 9.99
CA MET A 201 -4.87 -6.94 9.73
C MET A 201 -4.14 -7.46 10.97
N ARG A 202 -3.47 -6.58 11.70
CA ARG A 202 -2.75 -6.97 12.93
C ARG A 202 -3.70 -7.44 14.04
N LYS A 203 -4.84 -6.75 14.20
CA LYS A 203 -5.88 -7.15 15.18
C LYS A 203 -6.47 -8.52 14.83
N MET A 204 -6.79 -8.75 13.54
CA MET A 204 -7.32 -10.02 13.05
C MET A 204 -6.30 -11.15 13.26
N ALA A 205 -5.04 -10.94 12.91
CA ALA A 205 -3.97 -11.91 13.11
C ALA A 205 -3.73 -12.28 14.57
N ARG A 206 -3.90 -11.33 15.50
CA ARG A 206 -3.84 -11.61 16.94
C ARG A 206 -5.02 -12.47 17.39
N LYS A 207 -6.23 -12.15 16.93
CA LYS A 207 -7.44 -12.89 17.30
C LYS A 207 -7.35 -14.36 16.88
N ASP A 208 -6.86 -14.63 15.67
CA ASP A 208 -6.68 -16.01 15.17
C ASP A 208 -5.69 -16.80 16.03
N LYS A 209 -4.60 -16.15 16.48
CA LYS A 209 -3.62 -16.78 17.37
C LYS A 209 -4.22 -17.16 18.74
N TYR A 210 -5.06 -16.31 19.32
CA TYR A 210 -5.74 -16.58 20.59
C TYR A 210 -6.79 -17.69 20.43
N CYS A 211 -7.56 -17.69 19.34
CA CYS A 211 -8.57 -18.71 19.08
C CYS A 211 -7.93 -20.08 18.83
N GLY A 212 -6.81 -20.14 18.10
CA GLY A 212 -6.03 -21.37 17.90
C GLY A 212 -5.45 -21.94 19.20
N CYS A 213 -4.96 -21.08 20.10
CA CYS A 213 -4.49 -21.51 21.42
C CYS A 213 -5.64 -22.01 22.33
N ALA A 214 -6.82 -21.38 22.26
CA ALA A 214 -7.98 -21.81 23.04
C ALA A 214 -8.46 -23.21 22.62
N ASN A 215 -8.45 -23.49 21.31
CA ASN A 215 -8.80 -24.83 20.79
C ASN A 215 -7.74 -25.89 21.05
N ALA A 216 -6.48 -25.52 21.25
CA ALA A 216 -5.41 -26.46 21.61
C ALA A 216 -5.39 -26.82 23.11
N ILE A 217 -6.05 -26.03 23.95
CA ILE A 217 -6.10 -26.22 25.41
C ILE A 217 -7.34 -27.02 25.85
N SER A 218 -8.33 -27.26 24.97
CA SER A 218 -9.44 -28.17 25.29
C SER A 218 -8.97 -29.60 25.17
N PRO A 219 -8.74 -30.35 26.28
CA PRO A 219 -8.39 -31.75 26.18
C PRO A 219 -9.61 -32.48 25.63
N GLN A 220 -9.41 -33.23 24.57
CA GLN A 220 -10.34 -34.25 24.11
C GLN A 220 -10.47 -35.27 25.24
N VAL A 221 -11.47 -35.10 26.10
CA VAL A 221 -11.88 -36.17 27.03
C VAL A 221 -12.59 -37.23 26.18
N SER A 222 -11.80 -38.12 25.62
CA SER A 222 -12.29 -39.34 24.99
C SER A 222 -12.79 -40.29 26.07
N TYR A 223 -14.09 -40.28 26.31
CA TYR A 223 -14.74 -41.36 27.08
C TYR A 223 -14.74 -42.58 26.19
N THR A 224 -13.71 -43.40 26.34
CA THR A 224 -13.75 -44.81 25.89
C THR A 224 -14.68 -45.56 26.82
N LYS A 225 -15.93 -45.70 26.41
CA LYS A 225 -16.87 -46.63 27.03
C LYS A 225 -16.46 -48.05 26.63
N GLN A 226 -15.67 -48.70 27.46
CA GLN A 226 -15.55 -50.18 27.40
C GLN A 226 -16.87 -50.76 27.91
N SER A 227 -17.60 -51.39 27.01
CA SER A 227 -18.68 -52.30 27.34
C SER A 227 -18.07 -53.69 27.53
N LEU A 228 -18.27 -54.24 28.74
CA LEU A 228 -18.24 -55.64 29.06
C LEU A 228 -19.35 -56.38 28.33
#